data_15c5610fa46a090c457f8ea4f1865ced
#
_entry.id   15c5610fa46a090c457f8ea4f1865ced
#
_cell.length_a   1.000
_cell.length_b   1.000
_cell.length_c   1.000
_cell.angle_alpha   90.00
_cell.angle_beta   90.00
_cell.angle_gamma   90.00
#
_symmetry.space_group_name_H-M   'P 1'
#
loop_
_entity.id
_entity.type
_entity.pdbx_description
1 polymer ?
#
loop_
_entity_poly.entity_id
_entity_poly.type
_entity_poly.pdbx_seq_one_letter_code
_entity_poly.pdbx_strand_id
1 'polypeptide(L)'
;DTLRPWPRIVGLYSKAAERGHWKAMHNLANLYRTGWPGGVEKDPQKALDLYQKMIDLDVPQGFYDMGAMIGNRAGVKNPATDGLTFLDKAASLGNPPALTELGKLYIYVAKEKELGVVYTSCASSQGYAPASYELGSYYELVEHNYPKALSYYQVSVSQGGRSAAFFLSRVFGKRTPPSSAMWYTPDEKLEKFYYSLYLQIDADPDLRFPNLVKDNPLPPHPVQGYDAARPDGKPGQ
;
A
#
# COMPACT_ATOMS: atom_id res chain seq x y z
N ASP A 1 -6.79 -23.62 11.55
CA ASP A 1 -6.50 -22.42 12.38
C ASP A 1 -7.14 -22.43 13.78
N THR A 2 -7.65 -23.57 14.22
CA THR A 2 -8.22 -23.78 15.57
C THR A 2 -7.17 -23.81 16.70
N LEU A 3 -5.89 -23.62 16.38
CA LEU A 3 -4.75 -23.76 17.31
C LEU A 3 -4.17 -22.44 17.83
N ARG A 4 -4.68 -21.28 17.40
CA ARG A 4 -4.18 -20.00 17.92
C ARG A 4 -4.77 -19.75 19.32
N PRO A 5 -3.94 -19.50 20.34
CA PRO A 5 -4.41 -19.22 21.72
C PRO A 5 -4.95 -17.79 21.81
N TRP A 6 -6.09 -17.52 21.13
CA TRP A 6 -6.70 -16.19 21.06
C TRP A 6 -6.88 -15.49 22.41
N PRO A 7 -7.35 -16.14 23.49
CA PRO A 7 -7.46 -15.47 24.78
C PRO A 7 -6.12 -14.93 25.28
N ARG A 8 -5.03 -15.67 25.06
CA ARG A 8 -3.67 -15.24 25.42
C ARG A 8 -3.21 -14.06 24.56
N ILE A 9 -3.44 -14.11 23.25
CA ILE A 9 -3.07 -13.03 22.32
C ILE A 9 -3.80 -11.75 22.67
N VAL A 10 -5.12 -11.80 22.86
CA VAL A 10 -5.95 -10.67 23.27
C VAL A 10 -5.47 -10.13 24.61
N GLY A 11 -5.21 -11.01 25.59
CA GLY A 11 -4.71 -10.60 26.91
C GLY A 11 -3.36 -9.89 26.87
N LEU A 12 -2.46 -10.33 26.00
CA LEU A 12 -1.15 -9.66 25.80
C LEU A 12 -1.31 -8.29 25.15
N TYR A 13 -2.13 -8.18 24.10
CA TYR A 13 -2.40 -6.88 23.45
C TYR A 13 -3.12 -5.94 24.41
N SER A 14 -4.09 -6.42 25.22
CA SER A 14 -4.79 -5.59 26.22
C SER A 14 -3.82 -5.01 27.23
N LYS A 15 -2.95 -5.83 27.83
CA LYS A 15 -1.93 -5.36 28.78
C LYS A 15 -0.95 -4.35 28.19
N ALA A 16 -0.56 -4.53 26.92
CA ALA A 16 0.32 -3.59 26.24
C ALA A 16 -0.42 -2.28 25.89
N ALA A 17 -1.69 -2.37 25.46
CA ALA A 17 -2.53 -1.22 25.16
C ALA A 17 -2.81 -0.37 26.41
N GLU A 18 -3.07 -1.00 27.57
CA GLU A 18 -3.23 -0.32 28.86
C GLU A 18 -2.00 0.50 29.27
N ARG A 19 -0.81 0.08 28.82
CA ARG A 19 0.46 0.77 29.04
C ARG A 19 0.79 1.82 27.97
N GLY A 20 -0.16 2.16 27.10
CA GLY A 20 0.02 3.17 26.05
C GLY A 20 0.72 2.68 24.78
N HIS A 21 0.90 1.37 24.59
CA HIS A 21 1.57 0.84 23.41
C HIS A 21 0.63 0.88 22.20
N TRP A 22 0.76 1.90 21.37
CA TRP A 22 -0.17 2.17 20.27
C TRP A 22 -0.30 1.03 19.23
N LYS A 23 0.80 0.31 18.90
CA LYS A 23 0.73 -0.84 17.97
C LYS A 23 -0.14 -1.97 18.57
N ALA A 24 -0.11 -2.14 19.88
CA ALA A 24 -0.99 -3.10 20.55
C ALA A 24 -2.45 -2.66 20.51
N MET A 25 -2.71 -1.35 20.70
CA MET A 25 -4.07 -0.77 20.55
C MET A 25 -4.58 -1.00 19.13
N HIS A 26 -3.77 -0.69 18.10
CA HIS A 26 -4.13 -0.89 16.70
C HIS A 26 -4.46 -2.36 16.40
N ASN A 27 -3.59 -3.30 16.80
CA ASN A 27 -3.81 -4.72 16.56
C ASN A 27 -5.06 -5.25 17.29
N LEU A 28 -5.25 -4.84 18.54
CA LEU A 28 -6.44 -5.21 19.32
C LEU A 28 -7.72 -4.62 18.73
N ALA A 29 -7.68 -3.36 18.32
CA ALA A 29 -8.80 -2.71 17.64
C ALA A 29 -9.18 -3.43 16.34
N ASN A 30 -8.21 -3.84 15.53
CA ASN A 30 -8.45 -4.61 14.31
C ASN A 30 -9.09 -5.97 14.63
N LEU A 31 -8.68 -6.66 15.70
CA LEU A 31 -9.33 -7.89 16.13
C LEU A 31 -10.79 -7.66 16.52
N TYR A 32 -11.11 -6.60 17.27
CA TYR A 32 -12.49 -6.25 17.59
C TYR A 32 -13.30 -5.79 16.39
N ARG A 33 -12.69 -5.04 15.47
CA ARG A 33 -13.36 -4.55 14.25
C ARG A 33 -13.80 -5.67 13.33
N THR A 34 -12.98 -6.68 13.15
CA THR A 34 -13.24 -7.80 12.22
C THR A 34 -13.90 -8.99 12.92
N GLY A 35 -13.61 -9.20 14.18
CA GLY A 35 -13.85 -10.44 14.88
C GLY A 35 -12.94 -11.57 14.39
N TRP A 36 -12.94 -12.68 15.10
CA TRP A 36 -12.27 -13.90 14.65
C TRP A 36 -13.03 -15.14 15.14
N PRO A 37 -13.51 -16.00 14.23
CA PRO A 37 -14.26 -17.19 14.61
C PRO A 37 -13.49 -18.05 15.63
N GLY A 38 -14.15 -18.40 16.72
CA GLY A 38 -13.56 -19.22 17.78
C GLY A 38 -12.60 -18.52 18.75
N GLY A 39 -12.48 -17.17 18.66
CA GLY A 39 -11.52 -16.49 19.52
C GLY A 39 -11.81 -15.05 19.92
N VAL A 40 -12.31 -14.23 19.01
CA VAL A 40 -12.60 -12.82 19.30
C VAL A 40 -13.96 -12.44 18.71
N GLU A 41 -14.88 -12.04 19.59
CA GLU A 41 -16.17 -11.50 19.17
C GLU A 41 -15.98 -10.14 18.51
N LYS A 42 -16.71 -9.89 17.41
CA LYS A 42 -16.71 -8.61 16.72
C LYS A 42 -17.37 -7.55 17.61
N ASP A 43 -16.61 -6.53 17.97
CA ASP A 43 -17.06 -5.41 18.79
C ASP A 43 -16.55 -4.08 18.22
N PRO A 44 -17.29 -3.49 17.25
CA PRO A 44 -16.90 -2.24 16.63
C PRO A 44 -16.75 -1.07 17.63
N GLN A 45 -17.46 -1.09 18.76
CA GLN A 45 -17.35 -0.02 19.75
C GLN A 45 -16.01 -0.06 20.45
N LYS A 46 -15.56 -1.25 20.89
CA LYS A 46 -14.22 -1.41 21.47
C LYS A 46 -13.10 -1.01 20.49
N ALA A 47 -13.30 -1.26 19.18
CA ALA A 47 -12.33 -0.80 18.18
C ALA A 47 -12.28 0.73 18.15
N LEU A 48 -13.43 1.43 18.12
CA LEU A 48 -13.48 2.89 18.16
C LEU A 48 -12.86 3.48 19.42
N ASP A 49 -13.11 2.87 20.59
CA ASP A 49 -12.54 3.33 21.86
C ASP A 49 -11.01 3.24 21.86
N LEU A 50 -10.45 2.20 21.24
CA LEU A 50 -9.01 2.04 21.08
C LEU A 50 -8.42 3.04 20.07
N TYR A 51 -9.10 3.30 18.94
CA TYR A 51 -8.68 4.34 18.00
C TYR A 51 -8.74 5.73 18.64
N GLN A 52 -9.76 6.02 19.46
CA GLN A 52 -9.82 7.28 20.19
C GLN A 52 -8.64 7.44 21.17
N LYS A 53 -8.27 6.39 21.91
CA LYS A 53 -7.07 6.42 22.77
C LYS A 53 -5.79 6.68 21.98
N MET A 54 -5.67 6.15 20.76
CA MET A 54 -4.53 6.45 19.89
C MET A 54 -4.54 7.91 19.43
N ILE A 55 -5.72 8.47 19.13
CA ILE A 55 -5.90 9.89 18.79
C ILE A 55 -5.51 10.79 19.96
N ASP A 56 -5.95 10.46 21.18
CA ASP A 56 -5.62 11.20 22.41
C ASP A 56 -4.11 11.21 22.70
N LEU A 57 -3.36 10.27 22.13
CA LEU A 57 -1.90 10.19 22.16
C LEU A 57 -1.23 10.81 20.91
N ASP A 58 -1.96 11.52 20.09
CA ASP A 58 -1.50 12.09 18.81
C ASP A 58 -0.84 11.05 17.86
N VAL A 59 -1.26 9.78 17.94
CA VAL A 59 -0.76 8.71 17.07
C VAL A 59 -1.41 8.82 15.69
N PRO A 60 -0.64 9.07 14.61
CA PRO A 60 -1.20 9.27 13.26
C PRO A 60 -2.04 8.10 12.75
N GLN A 61 -1.68 6.88 13.15
CA GLN A 61 -2.42 5.67 12.79
C GLN A 61 -3.84 5.65 13.39
N GLY A 62 -4.04 6.22 14.57
CA GLY A 62 -5.37 6.31 15.20
C GLY A 62 -6.34 7.17 14.39
N PHE A 63 -5.87 8.30 13.85
CA PHE A 63 -6.65 9.14 12.95
C PHE A 63 -7.00 8.40 11.65
N TYR A 64 -6.03 7.71 11.04
CA TYR A 64 -6.27 6.92 9.84
C TYR A 64 -7.33 5.83 10.05
N ASP A 65 -7.17 5.04 11.11
CA ASP A 65 -8.08 3.93 11.44
C ASP A 65 -9.51 4.43 11.75
N MET A 66 -9.61 5.54 12.49
CA MET A 66 -10.89 6.20 12.77
C MET A 66 -11.55 6.67 11.48
N GLY A 67 -10.81 7.35 10.61
CA GLY A 67 -11.30 7.83 9.32
C GLY A 67 -11.81 6.69 8.42
N ALA A 68 -11.05 5.61 8.34
CA ALA A 68 -11.43 4.42 7.58
C ALA A 68 -12.70 3.75 8.15
N MET A 69 -12.86 3.75 9.46
CA MET A 69 -14.03 3.16 10.10
C MET A 69 -15.29 4.02 9.96
N ILE A 70 -15.16 5.33 10.06
CA ILE A 70 -16.27 6.29 9.88
C ILE A 70 -16.72 6.33 8.42
N GLY A 71 -15.76 6.41 7.48
CA GLY A 71 -16.05 6.47 6.05
C GLY A 71 -16.85 5.27 5.51
N ASN A 72 -16.77 4.13 6.20
CA ASN A 72 -17.49 2.91 5.84
C ASN A 72 -18.81 2.69 6.64
N ARG A 73 -19.21 3.62 7.49
CA ARG A 73 -20.42 3.44 8.32
C ARG A 73 -21.67 4.00 7.65
N ALA A 74 -22.60 3.11 7.31
CA ALA A 74 -23.99 3.48 7.04
C ALA A 74 -24.62 4.04 8.35
N GLY A 75 -25.02 5.32 8.36
CA GLY A 75 -25.68 5.94 9.51
C GLY A 75 -25.01 7.17 10.12
N VAL A 76 -23.80 7.51 9.72
CA VAL A 76 -23.15 8.80 10.04
C VAL A 76 -23.71 9.87 9.09
N LYS A 77 -24.09 11.06 9.60
CA LYS A 77 -24.75 12.10 8.80
C LYS A 77 -23.97 12.55 7.57
N ASN A 78 -22.64 12.55 7.62
CA ASN A 78 -21.73 12.85 6.50
C ASN A 78 -20.48 11.98 6.57
N PRO A 79 -20.61 10.65 6.36
CA PRO A 79 -19.48 9.73 6.61
C PRO A 79 -18.26 10.03 5.73
N ALA A 80 -18.47 10.51 4.51
CA ALA A 80 -17.38 10.89 3.62
C ALA A 80 -16.60 12.11 4.13
N THR A 81 -17.28 13.16 4.57
CA THR A 81 -16.65 14.39 5.06
C THR A 81 -15.92 14.14 6.39
N ASP A 82 -16.58 13.44 7.31
CA ASP A 82 -15.98 13.16 8.62
C ASP A 82 -14.77 12.22 8.47
N GLY A 83 -14.88 11.20 7.61
CA GLY A 83 -13.78 10.30 7.30
C GLY A 83 -12.58 11.02 6.66
N LEU A 84 -12.83 11.95 5.74
CA LEU A 84 -11.78 12.76 5.09
C LEU A 84 -11.07 13.69 6.07
N THR A 85 -11.78 14.28 7.05
CA THR A 85 -11.16 15.12 8.08
C THR A 85 -10.14 14.35 8.91
N PHE A 86 -10.48 13.11 9.30
CA PHE A 86 -9.53 12.24 9.99
C PHE A 86 -8.37 11.79 9.09
N LEU A 87 -8.64 11.51 7.82
CA LEU A 87 -7.63 11.15 6.84
C LEU A 87 -6.62 12.28 6.62
N ASP A 88 -7.13 13.51 6.46
CA ASP A 88 -6.30 14.71 6.31
C ASP A 88 -5.42 14.95 7.55
N LYS A 89 -5.98 14.82 8.74
CA LYS A 89 -5.23 14.92 9.99
C LYS A 89 -4.14 13.85 10.08
N ALA A 90 -4.44 12.59 9.73
CA ALA A 90 -3.45 11.53 9.70
C ALA A 90 -2.30 11.82 8.71
N ALA A 91 -2.64 12.30 7.51
CA ALA A 91 -1.66 12.67 6.50
C ALA A 91 -0.79 13.86 6.91
N SER A 92 -1.39 14.89 7.54
CA SER A 92 -0.64 16.05 8.08
C SER A 92 0.37 15.64 9.16
N LEU A 93 0.10 14.55 9.86
CA LEU A 93 1.00 13.92 10.82
C LEU A 93 1.97 12.92 10.17
N GLY A 94 2.00 12.82 8.85
CA GLY A 94 2.93 11.99 8.09
C GLY A 94 2.56 10.50 8.00
N ASN A 95 1.31 10.11 8.27
CA ASN A 95 0.89 8.70 8.16
C ASN A 95 0.96 8.20 6.71
N PRO A 96 1.79 7.19 6.37
CA PRO A 96 1.98 6.77 4.98
C PRO A 96 0.73 6.20 4.32
N PRO A 97 -0.11 5.38 4.97
CA PRO A 97 -1.41 4.98 4.44
C PRO A 97 -2.31 6.17 4.08
N ALA A 98 -2.44 7.17 5.00
CA ALA A 98 -3.26 8.35 4.77
C ALA A 98 -2.75 9.21 3.61
N LEU A 99 -1.44 9.44 3.54
CA LEU A 99 -0.79 10.13 2.42
C LEU A 99 -1.08 9.43 1.09
N THR A 100 -1.05 8.09 1.07
CA THR A 100 -1.34 7.32 -0.16
C THR A 100 -2.80 7.46 -0.57
N GLU A 101 -3.74 7.36 0.37
CA GLU A 101 -5.17 7.48 0.07
C GLU A 101 -5.53 8.91 -0.40
N LEU A 102 -5.01 9.95 0.24
CA LEU A 102 -5.17 11.33 -0.25
C LEU A 102 -4.55 11.51 -1.63
N GLY A 103 -3.35 10.97 -1.85
CA GLY A 103 -2.70 10.99 -3.16
C GLY A 103 -3.59 10.40 -4.25
N LYS A 104 -4.22 9.27 -4.00
CA LYS A 104 -5.18 8.64 -4.92
C LYS A 104 -6.42 9.53 -5.15
N LEU A 105 -6.97 10.13 -4.11
CA LEU A 105 -8.10 11.05 -4.23
C LEU A 105 -7.76 12.25 -5.12
N TYR A 106 -6.58 12.86 -4.95
CA TYR A 106 -6.13 13.96 -5.80
C TYR A 106 -5.91 13.51 -7.26
N ILE A 107 -5.26 12.37 -7.49
CA ILE A 107 -4.99 11.86 -8.84
C ILE A 107 -6.29 11.52 -9.57
N TYR A 108 -7.13 10.68 -8.96
CA TYR A 108 -8.21 10.01 -9.69
C TYR A 108 -9.56 10.74 -9.59
N VAL A 109 -9.80 11.47 -8.48
CA VAL A 109 -11.09 12.14 -8.23
C VAL A 109 -11.00 13.63 -8.48
N ALA A 110 -10.12 14.34 -7.79
CA ALA A 110 -9.97 15.80 -7.93
C ALA A 110 -9.26 16.21 -9.22
N LYS A 111 -8.55 15.28 -9.90
CA LYS A 111 -7.76 15.50 -11.11
C LYS A 111 -6.56 16.45 -10.90
N GLU A 112 -6.12 16.61 -9.67
CA GLU A 112 -4.93 17.36 -9.26
C GLU A 112 -3.73 16.41 -9.17
N LYS A 113 -3.29 15.92 -10.34
CA LYS A 113 -2.31 14.82 -10.45
C LYS A 113 -0.98 15.12 -9.77
N GLU A 114 -0.45 16.33 -9.96
CA GLU A 114 0.84 16.76 -9.41
C GLU A 114 0.81 16.72 -7.89
N LEU A 115 -0.26 17.24 -7.29
CA LEU A 115 -0.46 17.21 -5.84
C LEU A 115 -0.58 15.77 -5.33
N GLY A 116 -1.35 14.94 -6.02
CA GLY A 116 -1.50 13.54 -5.66
C GLY A 116 -0.18 12.76 -5.72
N VAL A 117 0.65 13.05 -6.73
CA VAL A 117 2.01 12.46 -6.84
C VAL A 117 2.90 12.90 -5.68
N VAL A 118 2.82 14.17 -5.23
CA VAL A 118 3.57 14.66 -4.07
C VAL A 118 3.19 13.88 -2.81
N TYR A 119 1.90 13.75 -2.52
CA TYR A 119 1.43 12.98 -1.36
C TYR A 119 1.90 11.52 -1.39
N THR A 120 1.70 10.85 -2.53
CA THR A 120 2.08 9.44 -2.69
C THR A 120 3.60 9.24 -2.64
N SER A 121 4.38 10.19 -3.19
CA SER A 121 5.85 10.16 -3.13
C SER A 121 6.36 10.33 -1.71
N CYS A 122 5.72 11.18 -0.90
CA CYS A 122 6.04 11.33 0.50
C CYS A 122 5.88 10.00 1.26
N ALA A 123 4.79 9.27 1.04
CA ALA A 123 4.59 7.95 1.63
C ALA A 123 5.61 6.91 1.12
N SER A 124 5.91 6.92 -0.18
CA SER A 124 6.90 6.03 -0.80
C SER A 124 8.30 6.26 -0.21
N SER A 125 8.72 7.51 0.01
CA SER A 125 10.02 7.85 0.59
C SER A 125 10.18 7.38 2.04
N GLN A 126 9.08 7.14 2.75
CA GLN A 126 9.05 6.53 4.08
C GLN A 126 9.17 5.00 4.05
N GLY A 127 9.36 4.38 2.88
CA GLY A 127 9.45 2.92 2.73
C GLY A 127 8.09 2.21 2.67
N TYR A 128 7.02 2.93 2.42
CA TYR A 128 5.68 2.34 2.33
C TYR A 128 5.43 1.74 0.95
N ALA A 129 5.62 0.43 0.83
CA ALA A 129 5.53 -0.33 -0.41
C ALA A 129 4.22 -0.10 -1.21
N PRO A 130 3.02 0.01 -0.57
CA PRO A 130 1.80 0.31 -1.31
C PRO A 130 1.82 1.67 -2.03
N ALA A 131 2.49 2.69 -1.46
CA ALA A 131 2.62 3.99 -2.12
C ALA A 131 3.52 3.91 -3.36
N SER A 132 4.61 3.17 -3.29
CA SER A 132 5.48 2.93 -4.45
C SER A 132 4.76 2.14 -5.54
N TYR A 133 3.92 1.16 -5.15
CA TYR A 133 3.06 0.44 -6.10
C TYR A 133 2.06 1.38 -6.77
N GLU A 134 1.43 2.28 -6.01
CA GLU A 134 0.47 3.26 -6.52
C GLU A 134 1.12 4.23 -7.51
N LEU A 135 2.34 4.71 -7.22
CA LEU A 135 3.12 5.50 -8.18
C LEU A 135 3.41 4.72 -9.47
N GLY A 136 3.75 3.43 -9.35
CA GLY A 136 3.88 2.55 -10.50
C GLY A 136 2.60 2.51 -11.34
N SER A 137 1.46 2.30 -10.69
CA SER A 137 0.14 2.29 -11.35
C SER A 137 -0.21 3.63 -11.99
N TYR A 138 0.11 4.74 -11.33
CA TYR A 138 -0.10 6.08 -11.89
C TYR A 138 0.71 6.29 -13.18
N TYR A 139 2.01 5.99 -13.17
CA TYR A 139 2.84 6.12 -14.36
C TYR A 139 2.48 5.13 -15.46
N GLU A 140 1.95 3.97 -15.13
CA GLU A 140 1.44 3.00 -16.10
C GLU A 140 0.14 3.47 -16.76
N LEU A 141 -0.88 3.79 -15.95
CA LEU A 141 -2.27 3.93 -16.41
C LEU A 141 -2.64 5.37 -16.79
N VAL A 142 -1.96 6.36 -16.21
CA VAL A 142 -2.30 7.78 -16.41
C VAL A 142 -1.28 8.49 -17.28
N GLU A 143 0.00 8.28 -17.03
CA GLU A 143 1.09 8.92 -17.76
C GLU A 143 1.62 8.07 -18.90
N HIS A 144 1.27 6.79 -18.96
CA HIS A 144 1.79 5.82 -19.94
C HIS A 144 3.32 5.78 -20.02
N ASN A 145 3.99 6.13 -18.92
CA ASN A 145 5.44 6.10 -18.79
C ASN A 145 5.90 4.76 -18.20
N TYR A 146 5.99 3.75 -19.04
CA TYR A 146 6.24 2.37 -18.63
C TYR A 146 7.61 2.16 -17.95
N PRO A 147 8.73 2.75 -18.43
CA PRO A 147 10.01 2.63 -17.72
C PRO A 147 9.93 3.16 -16.30
N LYS A 148 9.26 4.31 -16.10
CA LYS A 148 9.10 4.91 -14.78
C LYS A 148 8.14 4.10 -13.89
N ALA A 149 7.07 3.57 -14.47
CA ALA A 149 6.15 2.65 -13.78
C ALA A 149 6.90 1.44 -13.21
N LEU A 150 7.71 0.78 -14.06
CA LEU A 150 8.49 -0.40 -13.65
C LEU A 150 9.51 -0.09 -12.56
N SER A 151 10.17 1.07 -12.62
CA SER A 151 11.09 1.49 -11.56
C SER A 151 10.39 1.64 -10.22
N TYR A 152 9.18 2.21 -10.17
CA TYR A 152 8.41 2.31 -8.95
C TYR A 152 7.88 0.97 -8.44
N TYR A 153 7.49 0.06 -9.32
CA TYR A 153 7.17 -1.31 -8.93
C TYR A 153 8.38 -2.01 -8.31
N GLN A 154 9.58 -1.81 -8.88
CA GLN A 154 10.81 -2.36 -8.29
C GLN A 154 11.13 -1.74 -6.93
N VAL A 155 10.94 -0.43 -6.76
CA VAL A 155 11.02 0.25 -5.45
C VAL A 155 10.03 -0.36 -4.47
N SER A 156 8.79 -0.61 -4.89
CA SER A 156 7.81 -1.29 -4.04
C SER A 156 8.30 -2.67 -3.59
N VAL A 157 8.90 -3.48 -4.47
CA VAL A 157 9.49 -4.77 -4.09
C VAL A 157 10.59 -4.59 -3.06
N SER A 158 11.49 -3.62 -3.25
CA SER A 158 12.57 -3.36 -2.29
C SER A 158 12.07 -3.03 -0.89
N GLN A 159 10.88 -2.47 -0.81
CA GLN A 159 10.15 -2.12 0.41
C GLN A 159 9.24 -3.25 0.94
N GLY A 160 9.32 -4.45 0.39
CA GLY A 160 8.49 -5.59 0.78
C GLY A 160 7.12 -5.64 0.10
N GLY A 161 6.97 -5.02 -1.06
CA GLY A 161 5.73 -5.01 -1.84
C GLY A 161 5.47 -6.34 -2.55
N ARG A 162 4.73 -7.23 -1.91
CA ARG A 162 4.37 -8.55 -2.44
C ARG A 162 3.65 -8.47 -3.80
N SER A 163 2.68 -7.57 -3.93
CA SER A 163 1.93 -7.40 -5.19
C SER A 163 2.82 -6.94 -6.33
N ALA A 164 3.78 -6.05 -6.05
CA ALA A 164 4.75 -5.59 -7.03
C ALA A 164 5.70 -6.72 -7.49
N ALA A 165 6.15 -7.56 -6.57
CA ALA A 165 7.01 -8.71 -6.90
C ALA A 165 6.28 -9.70 -7.82
N PHE A 166 5.02 -10.03 -7.51
CA PHE A 166 4.19 -10.85 -8.38
C PHE A 166 3.94 -10.18 -9.74
N PHE A 167 3.64 -8.88 -9.75
CA PHE A 167 3.43 -8.14 -11.00
C PHE A 167 4.69 -8.15 -11.89
N LEU A 168 5.87 -7.84 -11.34
CA LEU A 168 7.12 -7.87 -12.10
C LEU A 168 7.46 -9.28 -12.61
N SER A 169 7.19 -10.33 -11.85
CA SER A 169 7.36 -11.69 -12.35
C SER A 169 6.50 -11.95 -13.59
N ARG A 170 5.29 -11.38 -13.63
CA ARG A 170 4.38 -11.50 -14.77
C ARG A 170 4.84 -10.68 -15.98
N VAL A 171 5.39 -9.48 -15.75
CA VAL A 171 5.93 -8.60 -16.80
C VAL A 171 7.05 -9.30 -17.58
N PHE A 172 7.90 -10.08 -16.90
CA PHE A 172 8.99 -10.83 -17.54
C PHE A 172 8.60 -12.24 -17.97
N GLY A 173 7.40 -12.72 -17.61
CA GLY A 173 6.94 -14.06 -17.94
C GLY A 173 6.35 -14.20 -19.35
N LYS A 174 6.38 -15.42 -19.90
CA LYS A 174 5.83 -15.75 -21.23
C LYS A 174 4.32 -15.53 -21.37
N ARG A 175 3.60 -15.36 -20.25
CA ARG A 175 2.12 -15.22 -20.23
C ARG A 175 1.61 -13.79 -20.25
N THR A 176 2.51 -12.80 -20.38
CA THR A 176 2.09 -11.40 -20.50
C THR A 176 1.46 -11.22 -21.88
N PRO A 177 0.21 -10.73 -21.98
CA PRO A 177 -0.41 -10.54 -23.29
C PRO A 177 0.41 -9.56 -24.13
N PRO A 178 0.60 -9.81 -25.44
CA PRO A 178 1.33 -8.90 -26.33
C PRO A 178 0.69 -7.50 -26.45
N SER A 179 -0.56 -7.35 -26.00
CA SER A 179 -1.31 -6.09 -26.01
C SER A 179 -1.00 -5.15 -24.83
N SER A 180 -0.22 -5.59 -23.86
CA SER A 180 0.19 -4.73 -22.74
C SER A 180 1.45 -3.95 -23.12
N ALA A 181 1.36 -2.62 -23.06
CA ALA A 181 2.52 -1.74 -23.29
C ALA A 181 3.60 -1.85 -22.19
N MET A 182 3.29 -2.52 -21.07
CA MET A 182 4.24 -2.92 -20.02
C MET A 182 5.11 -4.12 -20.42
N TRP A 183 4.92 -4.64 -21.60
CA TRP A 183 5.52 -5.90 -22.03
C TRP A 183 7.02 -5.80 -22.23
N TYR A 184 7.74 -6.78 -21.71
CA TYR A 184 9.13 -7.08 -22.00
C TYR A 184 9.26 -8.33 -22.86
N THR A 185 10.38 -8.45 -23.58
CA THR A 185 10.79 -9.76 -24.11
C THR A 185 10.88 -10.74 -22.91
N PRO A 186 10.24 -11.93 -23.00
CA PRO A 186 10.25 -12.87 -21.89
C PRO A 186 11.67 -13.17 -21.43
N ASP A 187 11.91 -13.02 -20.13
CA ASP A 187 13.16 -13.33 -19.46
C ASP A 187 12.89 -14.28 -18.29
N GLU A 188 13.14 -15.56 -18.50
CA GLU A 188 12.88 -16.60 -17.51
C GLU A 188 13.68 -16.41 -16.21
N LYS A 189 14.86 -15.77 -16.27
CA LYS A 189 15.66 -15.50 -15.07
C LYS A 189 15.00 -14.43 -14.21
N LEU A 190 14.58 -13.33 -14.84
CA LEU A 190 13.88 -12.24 -14.14
C LEU A 190 12.49 -12.68 -13.65
N GLU A 191 11.74 -13.46 -14.44
CA GLU A 191 10.48 -14.06 -14.01
C GLU A 191 10.65 -14.86 -12.72
N LYS A 192 11.58 -15.82 -12.71
CA LYS A 192 11.88 -16.66 -11.54
C LYS A 192 12.40 -15.85 -10.37
N PHE A 193 13.26 -14.86 -10.63
CA PHE A 193 13.80 -13.98 -9.60
C PHE A 193 12.70 -13.23 -8.87
N TYR A 194 11.85 -12.47 -9.57
CA TYR A 194 10.76 -11.73 -8.91
C TYR A 194 9.71 -12.63 -8.30
N TYR A 195 9.45 -13.81 -8.90
CA TYR A 195 8.56 -14.79 -8.29
C TYR A 195 9.14 -15.36 -6.97
N SER A 196 10.45 -15.56 -6.90
CA SER A 196 11.10 -15.97 -5.65
C SER A 196 10.99 -14.92 -4.55
N LEU A 197 11.13 -13.62 -4.89
CA LEU A 197 10.93 -12.52 -3.95
C LEU A 197 9.46 -12.46 -3.48
N TYR A 198 8.51 -12.67 -4.38
CA TYR A 198 7.09 -12.79 -4.01
C TYR A 198 6.87 -13.86 -2.95
N LEU A 199 7.41 -15.07 -3.14
CA LEU A 199 7.27 -16.16 -2.17
C LEU A 199 7.96 -15.85 -0.83
N GLN A 200 9.14 -15.21 -0.85
CA GLN A 200 9.84 -14.80 0.35
C GLN A 200 9.03 -13.77 1.15
N ILE A 201 8.50 -12.74 0.50
CA ILE A 201 7.66 -11.72 1.15
C ILE A 201 6.34 -12.32 1.67
N ASP A 202 5.76 -13.29 0.94
CA ASP A 202 4.56 -14.01 1.39
C ASP A 202 4.79 -14.82 2.67
N ALA A 203 5.98 -15.41 2.78
CA ALA A 203 6.40 -16.16 3.98
C ALA A 203 6.79 -15.24 5.14
N ASP A 204 7.41 -14.09 4.85
CA ASP A 204 7.83 -13.09 5.84
C ASP A 204 7.45 -11.68 5.36
N PRO A 205 6.30 -11.15 5.78
CA PRO A 205 5.82 -9.81 5.38
C PRO A 205 6.73 -8.65 5.85
N ASP A 206 7.63 -8.89 6.80
CA ASP A 206 8.57 -7.87 7.29
C ASP A 206 9.86 -7.82 6.48
N LEU A 207 10.04 -8.73 5.52
CA LEU A 207 11.23 -8.80 4.68
C LEU A 207 11.36 -7.56 3.77
N ARG A 208 12.57 -7.01 3.67
CA ARG A 208 12.93 -5.85 2.85
C ARG A 208 14.22 -6.13 2.07
N PHE A 209 14.36 -5.49 0.90
CA PHE A 209 15.50 -5.68 0.00
C PHE A 209 16.12 -4.31 -0.35
N PRO A 210 16.80 -3.63 0.58
CA PRO A 210 17.24 -2.24 0.42
C PRO A 210 18.17 -2.00 -0.77
N ASN A 211 18.92 -3.02 -1.18
CA ASN A 211 19.85 -2.93 -2.31
C ASN A 211 19.27 -3.44 -3.64
N LEU A 212 18.02 -3.89 -3.67
CA LEU A 212 17.42 -4.53 -4.85
C LEU A 212 17.58 -3.70 -6.13
N VAL A 213 17.23 -2.42 -6.07
CA VAL A 213 17.24 -1.52 -7.23
C VAL A 213 18.66 -1.32 -7.75
N LYS A 214 19.64 -1.24 -6.86
CA LYS A 214 21.07 -1.06 -7.19
C LYS A 214 21.67 -2.33 -7.77
N ASP A 215 21.43 -3.47 -7.12
CA ASP A 215 22.10 -4.73 -7.44
C ASP A 215 21.45 -5.49 -8.60
N ASN A 216 20.19 -5.15 -8.90
CA ASN A 216 19.40 -5.77 -9.98
C ASN A 216 18.69 -4.69 -10.82
N PRO A 217 19.45 -3.84 -11.57
CA PRO A 217 18.84 -2.85 -12.42
C PRO A 217 17.93 -3.50 -13.46
N LEU A 218 16.79 -2.88 -13.70
CA LEU A 218 15.88 -3.34 -14.75
C LEU A 218 16.55 -3.20 -16.13
N PRO A 219 16.32 -4.14 -17.06
CA PRO A 219 16.80 -4.00 -18.43
C PRO A 219 16.14 -2.77 -19.08
N PRO A 220 16.77 -2.18 -20.13
CA PRO A 220 16.15 -1.12 -20.91
C PRO A 220 14.78 -1.53 -21.42
N HIS A 221 13.79 -0.65 -21.31
CA HIS A 221 12.45 -0.95 -21.81
C HIS A 221 12.47 -1.10 -23.35
N PRO A 222 11.80 -2.14 -23.93
CA PRO A 222 11.85 -2.41 -25.36
C PRO A 222 11.25 -1.27 -26.21
N VAL A 223 10.32 -0.50 -25.65
CA VAL A 223 9.83 0.73 -26.29
C VAL A 223 10.87 1.84 -26.07
N GLN A 224 11.89 1.86 -26.91
CA GLN A 224 12.87 2.96 -26.94
C GLN A 224 12.22 4.21 -27.56
N GLY A 225 12.48 5.37 -26.94
CA GLY A 225 11.95 6.64 -27.44
C GLY A 225 10.49 6.88 -27.04
N TYR A 226 10.02 6.27 -25.95
CA TYR A 226 8.73 6.61 -25.38
C TYR A 226 8.65 8.12 -25.13
N ASP A 227 7.79 8.77 -25.90
CA ASP A 227 7.45 10.18 -25.71
C ASP A 227 6.23 10.27 -24.79
N ALA A 228 6.45 10.74 -23.57
CA ALA A 228 5.38 10.95 -22.58
C ALA A 228 4.28 11.94 -23.06
N ALA A 229 4.56 12.71 -24.11
CA ALA A 229 3.60 13.60 -24.75
C ALA A 229 2.64 12.89 -25.72
N ARG A 230 2.86 11.60 -26.02
CA ARG A 230 1.99 10.82 -26.90
C ARG A 230 1.10 9.86 -26.13
N PRO A 231 -0.23 10.06 -26.19
CA PRO A 231 -1.18 9.21 -25.45
C PRO A 231 -1.27 7.76 -25.95
N ASP A 232 -0.69 7.44 -27.11
CA ASP A 232 -0.73 6.09 -27.73
C ASP A 232 0.48 5.22 -27.39
N GLY A 233 1.45 5.75 -26.65
CA GLY A 233 2.65 5.01 -26.21
C GLY A 233 3.54 4.50 -27.36
N LYS A 234 3.37 5.00 -28.60
CA LYS A 234 4.17 4.58 -29.74
C LYS A 234 5.48 5.38 -29.81
N PRO A 235 6.61 4.74 -30.19
CA PRO A 235 7.85 5.47 -30.42
C PRO A 235 7.65 6.53 -31.52
N GLY A 236 8.27 7.69 -31.34
CA GLY A 236 8.33 8.73 -32.37
C GLY A 236 8.94 8.18 -33.63
N GLN A 237 8.31 8.47 -34.78
CA GLN A 237 8.93 8.24 -36.11
C GLN A 237 10.07 9.22 -36.34
#